data_2f5003e5ed127f6cdda34ff7bd74c5ef
#
_entry.id   2f5003e5ed127f6cdda34ff7bd74c5ef
#
_cell.length_a   1.000
_cell.length_b   1.000
_cell.length_c   1.000
_cell.angle_alpha   90.00
_cell.angle_beta   90.00
_cell.angle_gamma   90.00
#
_symmetry.space_group_name_H-M   'P 1'
#
loop_
_entity.id
_entity.type
_entity.pdbx_description
1 polymer ?
#
loop_
_entity_poly.entity_id
_entity_poly.type
_entity_poly.pdbx_seq_one_letter_code
_entity_poly.pdbx_strand_id
1 'polypeptide(L)'
;AAHLATPMMHEVERCRLALSRAQSGEAVALVCSGDAGVYGMASPVLELAEDYPDVDVEVIAGATAAQSGSAVLGAPLAHDFAVVSLSDLLTPWEVIERRLAAVASADFCICLYNPRSRKRADRLSRAAKIMLEWKAPDTLCGWVRNIGREGQQSGMCRLSELGEFDADMFTTVFVGNADTKRVAAVWSRRAGIGRFHAKGNDHGAGPGNPDLPLARGR
;
A
#
# COMPACT_ATOMS: atom_id res chain seq x y z
N ALA A 1 26.55 14.44 9.22
CA ALA A 1 25.28 15.05 8.84
C ALA A 1 24.50 15.42 10.08
N ALA A 2 23.90 16.61 10.12
CA ALA A 2 23.01 17.01 11.19
C ALA A 2 21.63 16.38 10.99
N HIS A 3 21.07 15.78 12.05
CA HIS A 3 19.72 15.26 12.04
C HIS A 3 18.75 16.27 12.64
N LEU A 4 17.69 16.61 11.91
CA LEU A 4 16.61 17.46 12.38
C LEU A 4 15.30 16.68 12.34
N ALA A 5 14.62 16.62 13.46
CA ALA A 5 13.30 16.02 13.57
C ALA A 5 12.27 17.10 13.91
N THR A 6 11.12 17.04 13.27
CA THR A 6 9.99 17.91 13.60
C THR A 6 8.80 17.06 14.03
N PRO A 7 7.91 17.55 14.89
CA PRO A 7 6.70 16.83 15.27
C PRO A 7 5.80 16.50 14.09
N MET A 8 4.82 15.62 14.29
CA MET A 8 3.73 15.40 13.36
C MET A 8 2.88 16.68 13.20
N MET A 9 2.22 16.85 12.08
CA MET A 9 1.41 18.03 11.72
C MET A 9 2.24 19.30 11.40
N HIS A 10 3.57 19.16 11.19
CA HIS A 10 4.48 20.24 10.79
C HIS A 10 5.11 19.93 9.42
N GLU A 11 4.36 19.30 8.52
CA GLU A 11 4.86 18.84 7.22
C GLU A 11 5.33 20.03 6.36
N VAL A 12 4.54 21.11 6.29
CA VAL A 12 4.87 22.32 5.52
C VAL A 12 6.12 23.00 6.05
N GLU A 13 6.24 23.15 7.37
CA GLU A 13 7.42 23.75 8.01
C GLU A 13 8.68 22.92 7.73
N ARG A 14 8.55 21.61 7.77
CA ARG A 14 9.63 20.67 7.46
C ARG A 14 10.10 20.80 6.03
N CYS A 15 9.16 20.89 5.07
CA CYS A 15 9.48 21.11 3.66
C CYS A 15 10.18 22.46 3.45
N ARG A 16 9.65 23.55 4.01
CA ARG A 16 10.27 24.86 3.91
C ARG A 16 11.68 24.89 4.50
N LEU A 17 11.89 24.25 5.64
CA LEU A 17 13.22 24.14 6.26
C LEU A 17 14.20 23.39 5.36
N ALA A 18 13.77 22.28 4.75
CA ALA A 18 14.60 21.50 3.83
C ALA A 18 14.97 22.33 2.58
N LEU A 19 13.98 22.96 1.95
CA LEU A 19 14.18 23.79 0.74
C LEU A 19 15.05 25.02 1.02
N SER A 20 14.84 25.72 2.14
CA SER A 20 15.66 26.89 2.51
C SER A 20 17.12 26.52 2.74
N ARG A 21 17.41 25.36 3.33
CA ARG A 21 18.79 24.88 3.50
C ARG A 21 19.41 24.49 2.17
N ALA A 22 18.66 23.79 1.31
CA ALA A 22 19.13 23.46 -0.03
C ALA A 22 19.45 24.72 -0.84
N GLN A 23 18.62 25.77 -0.77
CA GLN A 23 18.85 27.06 -1.40
C GLN A 23 20.12 27.75 -0.89
N SER A 24 20.52 27.53 0.37
CA SER A 24 21.79 28.01 0.90
C SER A 24 23.02 27.16 0.50
N GLY A 25 22.85 26.15 -0.37
CA GLY A 25 23.89 25.30 -0.91
C GLY A 25 24.17 24.03 -0.11
N GLU A 26 23.32 23.70 0.87
CA GLU A 26 23.46 22.44 1.60
C GLU A 26 22.88 21.26 0.80
N ALA A 27 23.52 20.09 0.85
CA ALA A 27 22.91 18.83 0.41
C ALA A 27 21.95 18.32 1.49
N VAL A 28 20.65 18.32 1.20
CA VAL A 28 19.59 18.00 2.17
C VAL A 28 18.87 16.73 1.76
N ALA A 29 18.69 15.77 2.70
CA ALA A 29 17.85 14.62 2.53
C ALA A 29 16.62 14.70 3.45
N LEU A 30 15.43 14.76 2.86
CA LEU A 30 14.17 14.68 3.60
C LEU A 30 13.72 13.22 3.64
N VAL A 31 13.83 12.58 4.81
CA VAL A 31 13.55 11.16 5.01
C VAL A 31 12.13 10.97 5.54
N CYS A 32 11.38 10.08 4.91
CA CYS A 32 10.08 9.61 5.40
C CYS A 32 10.02 8.07 5.39
N SER A 33 9.09 7.48 6.13
CA SER A 33 8.89 6.03 6.11
C SER A 33 8.09 5.61 4.89
N GLY A 34 8.41 4.44 4.33
CA GLY A 34 7.73 3.90 3.16
C GLY A 34 8.23 4.51 1.85
N ASP A 35 7.33 4.96 1.02
CA ASP A 35 7.60 5.62 -0.26
C ASP A 35 7.27 7.11 -0.18
N ALA A 36 8.15 7.95 -0.70
CA ALA A 36 7.99 9.40 -0.63
C ALA A 36 6.80 9.91 -1.44
N GLY A 37 6.42 9.23 -2.53
CA GLY A 37 5.32 9.57 -3.42
C GLY A 37 3.97 8.97 -3.03
N VAL A 38 3.94 7.97 -2.10
CA VAL A 38 2.70 7.31 -1.69
C VAL A 38 2.29 7.75 -0.29
N TYR A 39 1.45 8.78 -0.20
CA TYR A 39 1.05 9.45 1.05
C TYR A 39 2.24 9.95 1.89
N GLY A 40 3.36 10.21 1.22
CA GLY A 40 4.62 10.66 1.82
C GLY A 40 4.85 12.15 1.60
N MET A 41 6.11 12.56 1.69
CA MET A 41 6.51 13.97 1.71
C MET A 41 6.83 14.54 0.32
N ALA A 42 6.84 13.73 -0.76
CA ALA A 42 7.23 14.22 -2.09
C ALA A 42 6.28 15.30 -2.61
N SER A 43 4.94 15.08 -2.55
CA SER A 43 3.97 16.06 -3.05
C SER A 43 4.09 17.43 -2.34
N PRO A 44 4.07 17.51 -0.99
CA PRO A 44 4.24 18.80 -0.32
C PRO A 44 5.59 19.49 -0.60
N VAL A 45 6.67 18.72 -0.79
CA VAL A 45 7.97 19.32 -1.16
C VAL A 45 7.92 19.92 -2.55
N LEU A 46 7.40 19.16 -3.54
CA LEU A 46 7.32 19.61 -4.92
C LEU A 46 6.39 20.83 -5.10
N GLU A 47 5.26 20.86 -4.38
CA GLU A 47 4.38 22.04 -4.35
C GLU A 47 5.12 23.30 -3.84
N LEU A 48 5.89 23.16 -2.75
CA LEU A 48 6.61 24.27 -2.16
C LEU A 48 7.90 24.63 -2.92
N ALA A 49 8.44 23.71 -3.72
CA ALA A 49 9.64 23.94 -4.52
C ALA A 49 9.42 25.03 -5.59
N GLU A 50 8.18 25.33 -5.96
CA GLU A 50 7.86 26.46 -6.85
C GLU A 50 8.36 27.81 -6.30
N ASP A 51 8.42 27.96 -4.96
CA ASP A 51 8.97 29.14 -4.28
C ASP A 51 10.52 29.14 -4.24
N TYR A 52 11.19 28.06 -4.71
CA TYR A 52 12.64 27.85 -4.63
C TYR A 52 13.22 27.40 -5.99
N PRO A 53 13.19 28.23 -7.03
CA PRO A 53 13.48 27.85 -8.42
C PRO A 53 14.93 27.35 -8.66
N ASP A 54 15.86 27.67 -7.77
CA ASP A 54 17.26 27.25 -7.87
C ASP A 54 17.56 25.95 -7.11
N VAL A 55 16.53 25.31 -6.51
CA VAL A 55 16.67 24.07 -5.78
C VAL A 55 16.22 22.89 -6.64
N ASP A 56 17.13 21.98 -6.93
CA ASP A 56 16.83 20.72 -7.60
C ASP A 56 16.29 19.67 -6.58
N VAL A 57 15.16 19.06 -6.88
CA VAL A 57 14.49 18.09 -6.01
C VAL A 57 14.40 16.74 -6.70
N GLU A 58 15.13 15.76 -6.18
CA GLU A 58 15.04 14.36 -6.61
C GLU A 58 14.16 13.56 -5.67
N VAL A 59 13.21 12.80 -6.22
CA VAL A 59 12.36 11.86 -5.45
C VAL A 59 12.90 10.45 -5.59
N ILE A 60 13.35 9.88 -4.47
CA ILE A 60 13.88 8.51 -4.42
C ILE A 60 12.74 7.57 -3.99
N ALA A 61 12.45 6.57 -4.81
CA ALA A 61 11.42 5.58 -4.53
C ALA A 61 11.75 4.71 -3.31
N GLY A 62 10.73 4.32 -2.58
CA GLY A 62 10.82 3.42 -1.44
C GLY A 62 9.77 2.31 -1.47
N ALA A 63 9.79 1.42 -0.50
CA ALA A 63 8.78 0.38 -0.36
C ALA A 63 7.62 0.87 0.51
N THR A 64 6.51 1.23 -0.12
CA THR A 64 5.31 1.66 0.59
C THR A 64 4.71 0.55 1.46
N ALA A 65 3.92 0.91 2.46
CA ALA A 65 3.29 -0.04 3.38
C ALA A 65 2.40 -1.09 2.67
N ALA A 66 1.82 -0.77 1.51
CA ALA A 66 1.10 -1.75 0.70
C ALA A 66 2.01 -2.90 0.27
N GLN A 67 3.19 -2.61 -0.27
CA GLN A 67 4.16 -3.62 -0.71
C GLN A 67 4.79 -4.35 0.48
N SER A 68 5.27 -3.60 1.48
CA SER A 68 5.95 -4.16 2.64
C SER A 68 5.01 -5.02 3.49
N GLY A 69 3.77 -4.58 3.72
CA GLY A 69 2.77 -5.34 4.46
C GLY A 69 2.23 -6.53 3.68
N SER A 70 2.08 -6.40 2.36
CA SER A 70 1.74 -7.52 1.46
C SER A 70 2.74 -8.67 1.61
N ALA A 71 4.05 -8.35 1.62
CA ALA A 71 5.09 -9.37 1.78
C ALA A 71 5.01 -10.11 3.13
N VAL A 72 4.58 -9.45 4.21
CA VAL A 72 4.36 -10.10 5.51
C VAL A 72 3.18 -11.08 5.46
N LEU A 73 2.13 -10.76 4.72
CA LEU A 73 0.93 -11.60 4.58
C LEU A 73 1.09 -12.70 3.52
N GLY A 74 2.07 -12.58 2.62
CA GLY A 74 2.26 -13.47 1.48
C GLY A 74 2.20 -12.70 0.15
N ALA A 75 1.16 -12.92 -0.66
CA ALA A 75 1.01 -12.27 -1.95
C ALA A 75 -0.44 -11.77 -2.22
N PRO A 76 -1.04 -10.95 -1.34
CA PRO A 76 -2.40 -10.45 -1.54
C PRO A 76 -2.55 -9.54 -2.75
N LEU A 77 -1.47 -8.86 -3.16
CA LEU A 77 -1.44 -7.87 -4.24
C LEU A 77 -0.90 -8.42 -5.56
N ALA A 78 -0.99 -9.73 -5.78
CA ALA A 78 -0.44 -10.38 -6.98
C ALA A 78 -1.16 -9.99 -8.30
N HIS A 79 -2.21 -9.20 -8.23
CA HIS A 79 -3.02 -8.75 -9.36
C HIS A 79 -3.46 -7.28 -9.17
N ASP A 80 -4.56 -6.86 -9.82
CA ASP A 80 -5.05 -5.50 -9.69
C ASP A 80 -5.43 -5.18 -8.24
N PHE A 81 -4.95 -4.08 -7.74
CA PHE A 81 -5.24 -3.61 -6.40
C PHE A 81 -5.38 -2.09 -6.36
N ALA A 82 -6.08 -1.61 -5.36
CA ALA A 82 -6.24 -0.19 -5.08
C ALA A 82 -5.69 0.15 -3.69
N VAL A 83 -5.08 1.33 -3.56
CA VAL A 83 -4.67 1.89 -2.27
C VAL A 83 -5.59 3.04 -1.93
N VAL A 84 -6.26 2.98 -0.77
CA VAL A 84 -7.19 4.00 -0.30
C VAL A 84 -6.83 4.43 1.11
N SER A 85 -6.61 5.73 1.32
CA SER A 85 -6.45 6.28 2.66
C SER A 85 -7.80 6.60 3.27
N LEU A 86 -8.04 6.16 4.52
CA LEU A 86 -9.23 6.51 5.30
C LEU A 86 -9.07 7.83 6.07
N SER A 87 -8.00 8.58 5.81
CA SER A 87 -7.79 9.91 6.39
C SER A 87 -8.62 10.96 5.68
N ASP A 88 -9.49 11.62 6.43
CA ASP A 88 -10.33 12.73 5.97
C ASP A 88 -9.76 14.13 6.29
N LEU A 89 -8.46 14.22 6.51
CA LEU A 89 -7.79 15.50 6.78
C LEU A 89 -7.76 16.40 5.56
N LEU A 90 -7.49 15.83 4.38
CA LEU A 90 -7.36 16.56 3.12
C LEU A 90 -8.41 16.16 2.08
N THR A 91 -9.14 15.07 2.32
CA THR A 91 -10.14 14.53 1.39
C THR A 91 -11.46 14.36 2.13
N PRO A 92 -12.56 14.99 1.69
CA PRO A 92 -13.87 14.79 2.29
C PRO A 92 -14.25 13.31 2.37
N TRP A 93 -14.90 12.91 3.45
CA TRP A 93 -15.26 11.51 3.68
C TRP A 93 -16.14 10.93 2.58
N GLU A 94 -17.07 11.70 2.05
CA GLU A 94 -17.96 11.31 0.95
C GLU A 94 -17.19 10.95 -0.33
N VAL A 95 -16.04 11.55 -0.54
CA VAL A 95 -15.13 11.20 -1.65
C VAL A 95 -14.45 9.87 -1.38
N ILE A 96 -14.04 9.61 -0.13
CA ILE A 96 -13.44 8.34 0.28
C ILE A 96 -14.48 7.21 0.13
N GLU A 97 -15.73 7.41 0.57
CA GLU A 97 -16.83 6.45 0.42
C GLU A 97 -17.06 6.07 -1.04
N ARG A 98 -17.14 7.06 -1.93
CA ARG A 98 -17.31 6.80 -3.37
C ARG A 98 -16.16 6.00 -3.96
N ARG A 99 -14.92 6.28 -3.53
CA ARG A 99 -13.72 5.53 -3.97
C ARG A 99 -13.78 4.08 -3.47
N LEU A 100 -14.13 3.87 -2.20
CA LEU A 100 -14.30 2.54 -1.62
C LEU A 100 -15.36 1.72 -2.34
N ALA A 101 -16.54 2.30 -2.58
CA ALA A 101 -17.62 1.65 -3.32
C ALA A 101 -17.18 1.27 -4.74
N ALA A 102 -16.51 2.18 -5.46
CA ALA A 102 -16.04 1.94 -6.81
C ALA A 102 -15.03 0.77 -6.91
N VAL A 103 -14.02 0.74 -6.03
CA VAL A 103 -13.02 -0.35 -6.05
C VAL A 103 -13.56 -1.66 -5.50
N ALA A 104 -14.52 -1.61 -4.56
CA ALA A 104 -15.17 -2.81 -4.03
C ALA A 104 -16.12 -3.44 -5.06
N SER A 105 -16.91 -2.63 -5.79
CA SER A 105 -17.81 -3.11 -6.85
C SER A 105 -17.08 -3.71 -8.04
N ALA A 106 -15.86 -3.23 -8.34
CA ALA A 106 -14.99 -3.78 -9.38
C ALA A 106 -14.14 -4.97 -8.90
N ASP A 107 -14.38 -5.44 -7.69
CA ASP A 107 -13.68 -6.57 -7.04
C ASP A 107 -12.14 -6.45 -6.98
N PHE A 108 -11.62 -5.24 -6.84
CA PHE A 108 -10.20 -5.03 -6.56
C PHE A 108 -9.80 -5.63 -5.20
N CYS A 109 -8.54 -6.06 -5.08
CA CYS A 109 -7.90 -6.16 -3.78
C CYS A 109 -7.66 -4.74 -3.26
N ILE A 110 -8.00 -4.45 -1.99
CA ILE A 110 -7.96 -3.08 -1.47
C ILE A 110 -6.97 -3.01 -0.30
N CYS A 111 -6.04 -2.06 -0.38
CA CYS A 111 -5.13 -1.74 0.71
C CYS A 111 -5.57 -0.44 1.38
N LEU A 112 -5.93 -0.50 2.66
CA LEU A 112 -6.41 0.65 3.44
C LEU A 112 -5.29 1.22 4.30
N TYR A 113 -4.99 2.51 4.08
CA TYR A 113 -4.08 3.30 4.90
C TYR A 113 -4.85 4.14 5.90
N ASN A 114 -4.21 4.45 7.03
CA ASN A 114 -4.79 5.27 8.10
C ASN A 114 -6.15 4.75 8.58
N PRO A 115 -6.29 3.43 8.87
CA PRO A 115 -7.59 2.80 9.12
C PRO A 115 -8.29 3.38 10.35
N ARG A 116 -7.54 3.91 11.32
CA ARG A 116 -8.08 4.48 12.55
C ARG A 116 -7.13 5.51 13.17
N SER A 117 -7.68 6.49 13.85
CA SER A 117 -6.96 7.38 14.75
C SER A 117 -7.80 7.67 15.99
N ARG A 118 -7.20 8.30 17.03
CA ARG A 118 -7.93 8.66 18.28
C ARG A 118 -9.20 9.48 18.01
N LYS A 119 -9.18 10.38 17.01
CA LYS A 119 -10.31 11.24 16.64
C LYS A 119 -11.26 10.59 15.60
N ARG A 120 -10.89 9.46 15.02
CA ARG A 120 -11.56 8.80 13.89
C ARG A 120 -11.61 7.30 14.11
N ALA A 121 -12.29 6.92 15.21
CA ALA A 121 -12.38 5.53 15.63
C ALA A 121 -13.31 4.68 14.75
N ASP A 122 -14.26 5.31 14.05
CA ASP A 122 -15.33 4.67 13.26
C ASP A 122 -14.95 4.42 11.78
N ARG A 123 -13.83 4.94 11.29
CA ARG A 123 -13.50 4.94 9.86
C ARG A 123 -13.37 3.54 9.27
N LEU A 124 -12.70 2.63 9.97
CA LEU A 124 -12.57 1.24 9.51
C LEU A 124 -13.93 0.51 9.50
N SER A 125 -14.76 0.72 10.52
CA SER A 125 -16.10 0.14 10.58
C SER A 125 -16.99 0.66 9.45
N ARG A 126 -16.94 1.97 9.15
CA ARG A 126 -17.69 2.55 8.01
C ARG A 126 -17.17 2.00 6.68
N ALA A 127 -15.87 1.92 6.50
CA ALA A 127 -15.26 1.34 5.30
C ALA A 127 -15.67 -0.12 5.11
N ALA A 128 -15.66 -0.93 6.18
CA ALA A 128 -16.11 -2.32 6.13
C ALA A 128 -17.56 -2.45 5.69
N LYS A 129 -18.47 -1.60 6.21
CA LYS A 129 -19.89 -1.58 5.83
C LYS A 129 -20.07 -1.28 4.34
N ILE A 130 -19.36 -0.29 3.79
CA ILE A 130 -19.41 0.05 2.36
C ILE A 130 -18.94 -1.13 1.51
N MET A 131 -17.82 -1.76 1.90
CA MET A 131 -17.28 -2.89 1.14
C MET A 131 -18.18 -4.13 1.20
N LEU A 132 -18.91 -4.35 2.31
CA LEU A 132 -19.88 -5.44 2.47
C LEU A 132 -21.11 -5.32 1.55
N GLU A 133 -21.39 -4.16 0.97
CA GLU A 133 -22.42 -4.01 -0.06
C GLU A 133 -22.05 -4.70 -1.39
N TRP A 134 -20.75 -4.95 -1.62
CA TRP A 134 -20.20 -5.44 -2.88
C TRP A 134 -19.43 -6.75 -2.74
N LYS A 135 -18.85 -7.00 -1.58
CA LYS A 135 -17.99 -8.17 -1.30
C LYS A 135 -18.66 -9.12 -0.32
N ALA A 136 -18.37 -10.40 -0.46
CA ALA A 136 -18.91 -11.42 0.44
C ALA A 136 -18.45 -11.19 1.90
N PRO A 137 -19.29 -11.47 2.90
CA PRO A 137 -18.95 -11.30 4.32
C PRO A 137 -17.73 -12.13 4.77
N ASP A 138 -17.47 -13.25 4.11
CA ASP A 138 -16.34 -14.15 4.36
C ASP A 138 -15.10 -13.80 3.52
N THR A 139 -15.12 -12.69 2.75
CA THR A 139 -13.92 -12.17 2.05
C THR A 139 -12.76 -12.09 3.02
N LEU A 140 -11.63 -12.69 2.63
CA LEU A 140 -10.43 -12.69 3.47
C LEU A 140 -9.85 -11.29 3.58
N CYS A 141 -9.63 -10.86 4.82
CA CYS A 141 -8.93 -9.63 5.16
C CYS A 141 -7.66 -9.96 5.95
N GLY A 142 -6.66 -9.12 5.82
CA GLY A 142 -5.43 -9.18 6.61
C GLY A 142 -5.02 -7.82 7.10
N TRP A 143 -4.20 -7.80 8.13
CA TRP A 143 -3.65 -6.57 8.67
C TRP A 143 -2.21 -6.77 9.11
N VAL A 144 -1.42 -5.71 9.01
CA VAL A 144 -0.05 -5.68 9.51
C VAL A 144 0.14 -4.38 10.27
N ARG A 145 0.62 -4.48 11.49
CA ARG A 145 0.95 -3.37 12.39
C ARG A 145 2.47 -3.26 12.52
N ASN A 146 3.00 -2.05 12.61
CA ASN A 146 4.44 -1.76 12.75
C ASN A 146 5.31 -2.46 11.70
N ILE A 147 4.93 -2.38 10.42
CA ILE A 147 5.64 -3.02 9.32
C ILE A 147 7.13 -2.64 9.34
N GLY A 148 8.02 -3.65 9.39
CA GLY A 148 9.46 -3.47 9.41
C GLY A 148 10.03 -2.81 10.67
N ARG A 149 9.25 -2.76 11.76
CA ARG A 149 9.64 -2.16 13.04
C ARG A 149 9.57 -3.18 14.17
N GLU A 150 10.19 -2.84 15.29
CA GLU A 150 10.02 -3.61 16.51
C GLU A 150 8.54 -3.70 16.89
N GLY A 151 8.11 -4.87 17.36
CA GLY A 151 6.71 -5.14 17.66
C GLY A 151 5.83 -5.32 16.44
N GLN A 152 6.37 -5.69 15.26
CA GLN A 152 5.57 -6.05 14.09
C GLN A 152 4.61 -7.19 14.43
N GLN A 153 3.34 -6.99 14.10
CA GLN A 153 2.27 -7.97 14.26
C GLN A 153 1.48 -8.07 12.96
N SER A 154 0.92 -9.24 12.69
CA SER A 154 0.03 -9.45 11.55
C SER A 154 -1.05 -10.47 11.90
N GLY A 155 -2.15 -10.42 11.20
CA GLY A 155 -3.25 -11.36 11.36
C GLY A 155 -4.21 -11.33 10.19
N MET A 156 -5.17 -12.24 10.23
CA MET A 156 -6.21 -12.39 9.22
C MET A 156 -7.57 -12.45 9.90
N CYS A 157 -8.59 -11.91 9.25
CA CYS A 157 -9.98 -11.96 9.66
C CYS A 157 -10.89 -12.02 8.43
N ARG A 158 -12.19 -12.10 8.63
CA ARG A 158 -13.21 -11.94 7.57
C ARG A 158 -13.62 -10.48 7.45
N LEU A 159 -14.14 -10.09 6.29
CA LEU A 159 -14.63 -8.73 6.08
C LEU A 159 -15.76 -8.36 7.07
N SER A 160 -16.61 -9.32 7.42
CA SER A 160 -17.66 -9.14 8.44
C SER A 160 -17.14 -8.80 9.83
N GLU A 161 -15.89 -9.18 10.15
CA GLU A 161 -15.23 -8.96 11.44
C GLU A 161 -14.35 -7.70 11.43
N LEU A 162 -14.01 -7.20 10.24
CA LEU A 162 -13.04 -6.12 10.06
C LEU A 162 -13.44 -4.83 10.77
N GLY A 163 -14.74 -4.53 10.83
CA GLY A 163 -15.26 -3.32 11.47
C GLY A 163 -15.03 -3.24 12.97
N GLU A 164 -14.82 -4.38 13.63
CA GLU A 164 -14.59 -4.51 15.08
C GLU A 164 -13.09 -4.54 15.41
N PHE A 165 -12.24 -4.70 14.39
CA PHE A 165 -10.80 -4.79 14.59
C PHE A 165 -10.21 -3.49 15.16
N ASP A 166 -9.44 -3.61 16.23
CA ASP A 166 -8.76 -2.48 16.89
C ASP A 166 -7.48 -2.09 16.15
N ALA A 167 -7.67 -1.43 15.00
CA ALA A 167 -6.58 -0.84 14.24
C ALA A 167 -6.07 0.45 14.89
N ASP A 168 -4.84 0.81 14.57
CA ASP A 168 -4.24 2.10 14.92
C ASP A 168 -3.64 2.77 13.65
N MET A 169 -2.97 3.90 13.84
CA MET A 169 -2.36 4.64 12.73
C MET A 169 -1.11 3.95 12.14
N PHE A 170 -0.57 2.92 12.80
CA PHE A 170 0.57 2.11 12.34
C PHE A 170 0.13 0.82 11.67
N THR A 171 -1.17 0.63 11.53
CA THR A 171 -1.78 -0.55 10.91
C THR A 171 -2.08 -0.28 9.45
N THR A 172 -1.74 -1.23 8.58
CA THR A 172 -2.19 -1.29 7.18
C THR A 172 -3.11 -2.49 7.05
N VAL A 173 -4.27 -2.30 6.42
CA VAL A 173 -5.29 -3.33 6.25
C VAL A 173 -5.39 -3.70 4.78
N PHE A 174 -5.57 -4.98 4.52
CA PHE A 174 -5.73 -5.57 3.20
C PHE A 174 -7.08 -6.27 3.12
N VAL A 175 -7.85 -5.99 2.10
CA VAL A 175 -9.13 -6.64 1.83
C VAL A 175 -9.02 -7.36 0.51
N GLY A 176 -9.23 -8.66 0.52
CA GLY A 176 -9.14 -9.51 -0.64
C GLY A 176 -10.28 -9.30 -1.65
N ASN A 177 -10.29 -10.15 -2.64
CA ASN A 177 -11.34 -10.25 -3.64
C ASN A 177 -11.82 -11.71 -3.78
N ALA A 178 -12.72 -11.99 -4.71
CA ALA A 178 -13.31 -13.31 -4.93
C ALA A 178 -12.27 -14.43 -5.19
N ASP A 179 -11.10 -14.07 -5.77
CA ASP A 179 -10.03 -15.03 -6.05
C ASP A 179 -9.03 -15.20 -4.91
N THR A 180 -9.17 -14.43 -3.83
CA THR A 180 -8.24 -14.47 -2.69
C THR A 180 -8.45 -15.72 -1.86
N LYS A 181 -7.35 -16.43 -1.55
CA LYS A 181 -7.36 -17.66 -0.76
C LYS A 181 -6.26 -17.66 0.30
N ARG A 182 -6.54 -18.31 1.41
CA ARG A 182 -5.52 -18.67 2.37
C ARG A 182 -4.85 -19.96 1.93
N VAL A 183 -3.52 -19.95 1.80
CA VAL A 183 -2.70 -21.13 1.50
C VAL A 183 -1.76 -21.35 2.68
N ALA A 184 -1.99 -22.40 3.45
CA ALA A 184 -1.29 -22.62 4.72
C ALA A 184 -1.43 -21.42 5.67
N ALA A 185 -0.30 -20.85 6.12
CA ALA A 185 -0.27 -19.68 7.00
C ALA A 185 -0.21 -18.35 6.25
N VAL A 186 -0.19 -18.36 4.92
CA VAL A 186 -0.03 -17.15 4.09
C VAL A 186 -1.24 -16.91 3.20
N TRP A 187 -1.37 -15.69 2.78
CA TRP A 187 -2.39 -15.25 1.86
C TRP A 187 -1.87 -15.31 0.41
N SER A 188 -2.64 -15.87 -0.48
CA SER A 188 -2.35 -15.87 -1.91
C SER A 188 -3.60 -15.54 -2.72
N ARG A 189 -3.41 -14.87 -3.84
CA ARG A 189 -4.40 -14.79 -4.91
C ARG A 189 -4.11 -15.89 -5.93
N ARG A 190 -5.14 -16.47 -6.48
CA ARG A 190 -5.01 -17.49 -7.53
C ARG A 190 -4.35 -16.88 -8.76
N ALA A 191 -3.12 -17.29 -9.05
CA ALA A 191 -2.34 -16.75 -10.18
C ALA A 191 -2.83 -17.23 -11.56
N GLY A 192 -3.89 -18.03 -11.62
CA GLY A 192 -4.40 -18.58 -12.90
C GLY A 192 -3.47 -19.60 -13.57
N ILE A 193 -2.39 -20.02 -12.91
CA ILE A 193 -1.38 -20.94 -13.47
C ILE A 193 -2.01 -22.22 -14.02
N GLY A 194 -3.03 -22.75 -13.37
CA GLY A 194 -3.74 -23.94 -13.84
C GLY A 194 -4.45 -23.77 -15.19
N ARG A 195 -4.75 -22.53 -15.60
CA ARG A 195 -5.31 -22.27 -16.95
C ARG A 195 -4.24 -22.23 -18.04
N PHE A 196 -3.00 -21.92 -17.68
CA PHE A 196 -1.87 -21.97 -18.61
C PHE A 196 -1.47 -23.42 -18.93
N HIS A 197 -1.48 -24.32 -17.97
CA HIS A 197 -1.20 -25.72 -18.19
C HIS A 197 -2.32 -26.45 -18.98
N ALA A 198 -3.57 -26.04 -18.82
CA ALA A 198 -4.69 -26.63 -19.57
C ALA A 198 -4.74 -26.18 -21.05
N LYS A 199 -4.13 -25.05 -21.41
CA LYS A 199 -4.04 -24.59 -22.80
C LYS A 199 -2.79 -25.06 -23.53
N GLY A 200 -1.81 -25.64 -22.82
CA GLY A 200 -0.51 -26.03 -23.38
C GLY A 200 -0.44 -27.40 -24.02
N ASN A 201 -1.51 -28.22 -23.96
CA ASN A 201 -1.46 -29.60 -24.46
C ASN A 201 -2.02 -29.81 -25.87
N ASP A 202 -2.28 -28.76 -26.66
CA ASP A 202 -2.86 -28.91 -27.99
C ASP A 202 -1.99 -28.32 -29.12
N HIS A 203 -0.69 -28.14 -28.91
CA HIS A 203 0.24 -27.87 -29.99
C HIS A 203 1.23 -29.02 -30.09
N GLY A 204 1.08 -29.75 -31.24
CA GLY A 204 1.89 -30.87 -31.65
C GLY A 204 3.39 -30.55 -31.52
N ALA A 205 4.11 -31.57 -31.12
CA ALA A 205 5.56 -31.55 -30.98
C ALA A 205 6.23 -31.12 -32.32
N GLY A 206 6.68 -29.89 -32.37
CA GLY A 206 7.66 -29.43 -33.36
C GLY A 206 9.06 -29.82 -32.84
N PRO A 207 10.02 -30.12 -33.72
CA PRO A 207 11.34 -30.62 -33.36
C PRO A 207 12.11 -29.56 -32.54
N GLY A 208 12.63 -29.97 -31.42
CA GLY A 208 13.35 -29.13 -30.48
C GLY A 208 14.62 -28.54 -31.13
N ASN A 209 14.86 -27.28 -30.84
CA ASN A 209 16.11 -26.59 -31.12
C ASN A 209 17.10 -26.85 -29.97
N PRO A 210 18.24 -27.54 -30.21
CA PRO A 210 19.17 -27.94 -29.15
C PRO A 210 20.13 -26.86 -28.64
N ASP A 211 20.07 -25.61 -29.13
CA ASP A 211 21.11 -24.61 -28.89
C ASP A 211 20.62 -23.39 -28.08
N LEU A 212 20.13 -23.59 -26.85
CA LEU A 212 20.03 -22.49 -25.88
C LEU A 212 20.98 -22.73 -24.69
N PRO A 213 22.01 -21.89 -24.48
CA PRO A 213 22.88 -22.02 -23.33
C PRO A 213 22.20 -21.62 -22.05
N LEU A 214 22.25 -22.53 -21.06
CA LEU A 214 21.81 -22.27 -19.68
C LEU A 214 22.70 -21.17 -19.06
N ALA A 215 22.09 -20.05 -18.72
CA ALA A 215 22.75 -19.03 -17.92
C ALA A 215 23.04 -19.57 -16.52
N ARG A 216 24.32 -19.79 -16.21
CA ARG A 216 24.79 -20.09 -14.85
C ARG A 216 24.83 -18.80 -14.07
N GLY A 217 23.98 -18.69 -13.02
CA GLY A 217 24.05 -17.63 -12.04
C GLY A 217 25.37 -17.69 -11.23
N ARG A 218 25.90 -16.52 -10.96
CA ARG A 218 26.82 -16.26 -9.85
C ARG A 218 26.08 -15.48 -8.78
#